data_05f70cb98b1c561e6f607a5d1732e94f
#
_entry.id   05f70cb98b1c561e6f607a5d1732e94f
#
_cell.length_a   1.000
_cell.length_b   1.000
_cell.length_c   1.000
_cell.angle_alpha   90.00
_cell.angle_beta   90.00
_cell.angle_gamma   90.00
#
_symmetry.space_group_name_H-M   'P 1'
#
loop_
_entity.id
_entity.type
_entity.pdbx_description
1 polymer ?
#
loop_
_entity_poly.entity_id
_entity_poly.type
_entity_poly.pdbx_seq_one_letter_code
_entity_poly.pdbx_strand_id
1 'polypeptide(L)'
;MNAASPGVISLFLQNEFYNSREEYLSALADVMQAEYETIVKEGLYLQLDCPDLALSRHMLFSDLSDDDFVKIAELHVETLNYALRNIPNEKVRIHICWGNYEGPHCCDIDMNKVFSTLMKAKAQFILFETSNPRHAHEWEVFENRRSEIPDDKILVPGVIDTTTNFVEHPNLVRQR
;
A
#
# COMPACT_ATOMS: atom_id res chain seq x y z
N MET A 1 -1.90 -15.29 2.09
CA MET A 1 -0.67 -15.43 1.30
C MET A 1 -0.30 -14.06 0.76
N ASN A 2 0.98 -13.70 0.66
CA ASN A 2 1.39 -12.41 0.11
C ASN A 2 1.63 -12.52 -1.40
N ALA A 3 1.29 -11.43 -2.11
CA ALA A 3 1.61 -11.24 -3.53
C ALA A 3 1.95 -9.76 -3.77
N ALA A 4 2.63 -9.49 -4.88
CA ALA A 4 2.96 -8.13 -5.29
C ALA A 4 1.77 -7.43 -5.95
N SER A 5 1.61 -6.12 -5.76
CA SER A 5 0.69 -5.32 -6.58
C SER A 5 1.21 -5.13 -8.01
N PRO A 6 0.36 -4.90 -9.02
CA PRO A 6 0.83 -4.52 -10.36
C PRO A 6 1.67 -3.25 -10.34
N GLY A 7 1.32 -2.30 -9.45
CA GLY A 7 2.07 -1.07 -9.25
C GLY A 7 3.51 -1.34 -8.82
N VAL A 8 3.72 -2.16 -7.77
CA VAL A 8 5.07 -2.47 -7.29
C VAL A 8 5.89 -3.23 -8.34
N ILE A 9 5.28 -4.15 -9.09
CA ILE A 9 5.98 -4.84 -10.18
C ILE A 9 6.49 -3.83 -11.20
N SER A 10 5.66 -2.86 -11.58
CA SER A 10 6.04 -1.83 -12.55
C SER A 10 7.16 -0.89 -12.11
N LEU A 11 7.44 -0.82 -10.79
CA LEU A 11 8.55 -0.03 -10.25
C LEU A 11 9.90 -0.76 -10.37
N PHE A 12 9.89 -2.07 -10.15
CA PHE A 12 11.11 -2.88 -10.15
C PHE A 12 11.44 -3.49 -11.52
N LEU A 13 10.43 -3.65 -12.39
CA LEU A 13 10.59 -4.11 -13.76
C LEU A 13 10.17 -2.97 -14.71
N GLN A 14 11.16 -2.37 -15.36
CA GLN A 14 10.91 -1.25 -16.27
C GLN A 14 10.17 -1.73 -17.53
N ASN A 15 9.27 -0.88 -18.04
CA ASN A 15 8.60 -1.14 -19.31
C ASN A 15 9.54 -0.89 -20.50
N GLU A 16 9.88 -1.96 -21.22
CA GLU A 16 10.67 -1.90 -22.45
C GLU A 16 9.90 -2.42 -23.68
N PHE A 17 8.63 -2.81 -23.51
CA PHE A 17 7.85 -3.46 -24.56
C PHE A 17 6.55 -2.71 -24.92
N TYR A 18 5.80 -2.26 -23.92
CA TYR A 18 4.50 -1.61 -24.13
C TYR A 18 4.67 -0.14 -24.52
N ASN A 19 3.73 0.40 -25.32
CA ASN A 19 3.82 1.77 -25.82
C ASN A 19 3.57 2.82 -24.74
N SER A 20 2.87 2.46 -23.66
CA SER A 20 2.59 3.37 -22.55
C SER A 20 2.68 2.65 -21.20
N ARG A 21 2.73 3.44 -20.12
CA ARG A 21 2.69 2.95 -18.75
C ARG A 21 1.35 2.27 -18.44
N GLU A 22 0.26 2.83 -18.94
CA GLU A 22 -1.09 2.33 -18.76
C GLU A 22 -1.28 0.97 -19.42
N GLU A 23 -0.78 0.78 -20.64
CA GLU A 23 -0.79 -0.54 -21.30
C GLU A 23 -0.01 -1.58 -20.49
N TYR A 24 1.18 -1.20 -20.01
CA TYR A 24 2.00 -2.09 -19.19
C TYR A 24 1.31 -2.47 -17.87
N LEU A 25 0.77 -1.50 -17.15
CA LEU A 25 0.03 -1.75 -15.91
C LEU A 25 -1.19 -2.62 -16.14
N SER A 26 -1.92 -2.41 -17.24
CA SER A 26 -3.08 -3.25 -17.61
C SER A 26 -2.67 -4.69 -17.88
N ALA A 27 -1.57 -4.91 -18.60
CA ALA A 27 -1.04 -6.24 -18.84
C ALA A 27 -0.60 -6.95 -17.56
N LEU A 28 0.08 -6.23 -16.65
CA LEU A 28 0.44 -6.75 -15.34
C LEU A 28 -0.81 -7.12 -14.52
N ALA A 29 -1.84 -6.29 -14.54
CA ALA A 29 -3.08 -6.55 -13.82
C ALA A 29 -3.79 -7.82 -14.32
N ASP A 30 -3.82 -8.05 -15.62
CA ASP A 30 -4.40 -9.27 -16.21
C ASP A 30 -3.63 -10.53 -15.81
N VAL A 31 -2.30 -10.47 -15.80
CA VAL A 31 -1.46 -11.61 -15.38
C VAL A 31 -1.64 -11.88 -13.87
N MET A 32 -1.58 -10.84 -13.04
CA MET A 32 -1.68 -10.98 -11.58
C MET A 32 -3.08 -11.39 -11.12
N GLN A 33 -4.13 -11.09 -11.89
CA GLN A 33 -5.47 -11.57 -11.58
C GLN A 33 -5.51 -13.09 -11.42
N ALA A 34 -4.88 -13.84 -12.31
CA ALA A 34 -4.88 -15.31 -12.26
C ALA A 34 -4.20 -15.84 -10.98
N GLU A 35 -3.12 -15.20 -10.54
CA GLU A 35 -2.44 -15.52 -9.27
C GLU A 35 -3.34 -15.22 -8.09
N TYR A 36 -3.95 -14.04 -8.04
CA TYR A 36 -4.80 -13.60 -6.93
C TYR A 36 -6.04 -14.49 -6.78
N GLU A 37 -6.71 -14.81 -7.88
CA GLU A 37 -7.87 -15.71 -7.88
C GLU A 37 -7.48 -17.11 -7.40
N THR A 38 -6.31 -17.61 -7.79
CA THR A 38 -5.81 -18.92 -7.33
C THR A 38 -5.60 -18.93 -5.82
N ILE A 39 -4.95 -17.90 -5.26
CA ILE A 39 -4.73 -17.79 -3.81
C ILE A 39 -6.06 -17.82 -3.04
N VAL A 40 -7.04 -17.05 -3.49
CA VAL A 40 -8.34 -16.96 -2.82
C VAL A 40 -9.16 -18.23 -2.99
N LYS A 41 -9.10 -18.88 -4.16
CA LYS A 41 -9.76 -20.17 -4.43
C LYS A 41 -9.27 -21.27 -3.52
N GLU A 42 -7.99 -21.25 -3.14
CA GLU A 42 -7.41 -22.20 -2.16
C GLU A 42 -7.81 -21.89 -0.70
N GLY A 43 -8.76 -20.97 -0.49
CA GLY A 43 -9.31 -20.61 0.82
C GLY A 43 -8.44 -19.65 1.63
N LEU A 44 -7.38 -19.09 1.05
CA LEU A 44 -6.47 -18.18 1.74
C LEU A 44 -6.95 -16.72 1.62
N TYR A 45 -6.50 -15.88 2.57
CA TYR A 45 -6.55 -14.43 2.41
C TYR A 45 -5.40 -13.99 1.51
N LEU A 46 -5.70 -13.11 0.57
CA LEU A 46 -4.72 -12.44 -0.27
C LEU A 46 -4.23 -11.17 0.43
N GLN A 47 -2.94 -11.06 0.69
CA GLN A 47 -2.31 -9.82 1.13
C GLN A 47 -1.44 -9.27 0.01
N LEU A 48 -1.75 -8.06 -0.45
CA LEU A 48 -1.01 -7.37 -1.48
C LEU A 48 -0.03 -6.39 -0.87
N ASP A 49 1.23 -6.51 -1.26
CA ASP A 49 2.26 -5.57 -0.87
C ASP A 49 2.27 -4.41 -1.88
N CYS A 50 1.99 -3.20 -1.37
CA CYS A 50 1.79 -2.00 -2.17
C CYS A 50 2.72 -0.84 -1.74
N PRO A 51 4.05 -1.03 -1.68
CA PRO A 51 4.99 0.05 -1.39
C PRO A 51 4.99 1.13 -2.49
N ASP A 52 4.44 0.81 -3.64
CA ASP A 52 4.19 1.73 -4.74
C ASP A 52 3.25 2.90 -4.36
N LEU A 53 2.46 2.77 -3.31
CA LEU A 53 1.53 3.79 -2.86
C LEU A 53 2.14 4.81 -1.87
N ALA A 54 3.34 4.53 -1.33
CA ALA A 54 4.03 5.45 -0.42
C ALA A 54 5.55 5.46 -0.63
N LEU A 55 6.26 4.36 -0.40
CA LEU A 55 7.72 4.24 -0.52
C LEU A 55 8.26 4.79 -1.84
N SER A 56 7.55 4.55 -2.93
CA SER A 56 8.01 4.96 -4.26
C SER A 56 8.15 6.47 -4.42
N ARG A 57 7.44 7.28 -3.60
CA ARG A 57 7.61 8.74 -3.54
C ARG A 57 9.05 9.11 -3.20
N HIS A 58 9.61 8.48 -2.19
CA HIS A 58 10.99 8.71 -1.77
C HIS A 58 12.01 8.11 -2.75
N MET A 59 11.79 6.87 -3.23
CA MET A 59 12.76 6.13 -4.01
C MET A 59 12.87 6.57 -5.47
N LEU A 60 11.74 6.81 -6.14
CA LEU A 60 11.69 6.95 -7.59
C LEU A 60 11.07 8.27 -8.06
N PHE A 61 10.26 8.89 -7.23
CA PHE A 61 9.47 10.07 -7.58
C PHE A 61 9.79 11.26 -6.68
N SER A 62 11.00 11.32 -6.10
CA SER A 62 11.44 12.39 -5.19
C SER A 62 11.37 13.78 -5.81
N ASP A 63 11.51 13.89 -7.13
CA ASP A 63 11.48 15.15 -7.88
C ASP A 63 10.06 15.62 -8.23
N LEU A 64 9.03 14.77 -8.03
CA LEU A 64 7.66 15.16 -8.32
C LEU A 64 7.05 16.00 -7.18
N SER A 65 5.99 16.74 -7.50
CA SER A 65 5.11 17.27 -6.46
C SER A 65 4.31 16.15 -5.80
N ASP A 66 3.81 16.37 -4.56
CA ASP A 66 2.92 15.41 -3.91
C ASP A 66 1.66 15.16 -4.73
N ASP A 67 1.09 16.22 -5.34
CA ASP A 67 -0.13 16.12 -6.15
C ASP A 67 0.10 15.29 -7.43
N ASP A 68 1.28 15.34 -8.03
CA ASP A 68 1.61 14.50 -9.18
C ASP A 68 1.89 13.07 -8.76
N PHE A 69 2.50 12.85 -7.60
CA PHE A 69 2.65 11.51 -7.04
C PHE A 69 1.29 10.88 -6.71
N VAL A 70 0.36 11.64 -6.14
CA VAL A 70 -1.00 11.15 -5.85
C VAL A 70 -1.70 10.64 -7.12
N LYS A 71 -1.53 11.30 -8.27
CA LYS A 71 -2.07 10.81 -9.56
C LYS A 71 -1.49 9.45 -9.95
N ILE A 72 -0.18 9.25 -9.69
CA ILE A 72 0.45 7.93 -9.92
C ILE A 72 -0.15 6.88 -8.98
N ALA A 73 -0.30 7.19 -7.71
CA ALA A 73 -0.90 6.30 -6.74
C ALA A 73 -2.37 5.98 -7.08
N GLU A 74 -3.13 6.94 -7.60
CA GLU A 74 -4.51 6.73 -8.08
C GLU A 74 -4.53 5.73 -9.25
N LEU A 75 -3.68 5.91 -10.25
CA LEU A 75 -3.56 4.97 -11.36
C LEU A 75 -3.19 3.56 -10.88
N HIS A 76 -2.30 3.44 -9.89
CA HIS A 76 -1.92 2.17 -9.31
C HIS A 76 -3.09 1.49 -8.57
N VAL A 77 -3.87 2.25 -7.80
CA VAL A 77 -5.07 1.72 -7.12
C VAL A 77 -6.15 1.31 -8.14
N GLU A 78 -6.38 2.08 -9.19
CA GLU A 78 -7.30 1.72 -10.28
C GLU A 78 -6.87 0.41 -10.95
N THR A 79 -5.59 0.28 -11.26
CA THR A 79 -5.00 -0.94 -11.83
C THR A 79 -5.15 -2.14 -10.89
N LEU A 80 -4.89 -1.94 -9.60
CA LEU A 80 -5.06 -2.95 -8.57
C LEU A 80 -6.52 -3.40 -8.47
N ASN A 81 -7.46 -2.45 -8.45
CA ASN A 81 -8.89 -2.73 -8.41
C ASN A 81 -9.36 -3.53 -9.64
N TYR A 82 -8.77 -3.26 -10.79
CA TYR A 82 -9.02 -4.04 -12.00
C TYR A 82 -8.52 -5.48 -11.88
N ALA A 83 -7.31 -5.69 -11.34
CA ALA A 83 -6.79 -7.02 -11.06
C ALA A 83 -7.65 -7.80 -10.03
N LEU A 84 -8.29 -7.09 -9.11
CA LEU A 84 -9.16 -7.65 -8.06
C LEU A 84 -10.64 -7.77 -8.45
N ARG A 85 -11.00 -7.53 -9.72
CA ARG A 85 -12.41 -7.39 -10.13
C ARG A 85 -13.32 -8.57 -9.80
N ASN A 86 -12.77 -9.78 -9.71
CA ASN A 86 -13.50 -11.02 -9.41
C ASN A 86 -13.31 -11.52 -7.96
N ILE A 87 -12.61 -10.77 -7.13
CA ILE A 87 -12.25 -11.19 -5.77
C ILE A 87 -13.09 -10.41 -4.76
N PRO A 88 -13.73 -11.07 -3.77
CA PRO A 88 -14.47 -10.39 -2.71
C PRO A 88 -13.53 -9.55 -1.84
N ASN A 89 -13.93 -8.31 -1.52
CA ASN A 89 -13.12 -7.36 -0.74
C ASN A 89 -12.68 -7.93 0.62
N GLU A 90 -13.55 -8.72 1.27
CA GLU A 90 -13.29 -9.34 2.58
C GLU A 90 -12.19 -10.41 2.55
N LYS A 91 -11.74 -10.81 1.37
CA LYS A 91 -10.60 -11.73 1.20
C LYS A 91 -9.28 -11.00 0.94
N VAL A 92 -9.31 -9.68 0.79
CA VAL A 92 -8.16 -8.87 0.37
C VAL A 92 -7.67 -7.98 1.49
N ARG A 93 -6.35 -7.98 1.68
CA ARG A 93 -5.59 -7.08 2.54
C ARG A 93 -4.57 -6.34 1.68
N ILE A 94 -4.42 -5.04 1.88
CA ILE A 94 -3.31 -4.29 1.30
C ILE A 94 -2.37 -3.81 2.40
N HIS A 95 -1.07 -3.88 2.14
CA HIS A 95 -0.04 -3.33 2.99
C HIS A 95 0.59 -2.12 2.30
N ILE A 96 0.55 -0.99 2.95
CA ILE A 96 1.26 0.23 2.56
C ILE A 96 2.41 0.47 3.52
N CYS A 97 3.58 0.84 3.00
CA CYS A 97 4.72 1.21 3.82
C CYS A 97 5.59 2.25 3.12
N TRP A 98 6.44 2.89 3.92
CA TRP A 98 7.48 3.82 3.45
C TRP A 98 8.86 3.17 3.38
N GLY A 99 8.94 1.84 3.57
CA GLY A 99 10.17 1.06 3.54
C GLY A 99 10.93 1.04 4.86
N ASN A 100 11.89 0.11 4.94
CA ASN A 100 12.72 -0.13 6.12
C ASN A 100 14.15 0.42 5.96
N TYR A 101 14.37 1.36 5.05
CA TYR A 101 15.66 2.01 4.91
C TYR A 101 15.99 2.85 6.14
N GLU A 102 17.14 2.62 6.77
CA GLU A 102 17.55 3.32 8.01
C GLU A 102 18.10 4.75 7.79
N GLY A 103 18.28 5.15 6.56
CA GLY A 103 18.73 6.50 6.22
C GLY A 103 17.64 7.56 6.35
N PRO A 104 17.97 8.83 6.07
CA PRO A 104 16.99 9.91 6.08
C PRO A 104 15.88 9.69 5.04
N HIS A 105 14.63 9.81 5.47
CA HIS A 105 13.42 9.74 4.63
C HIS A 105 12.86 11.16 4.42
N CYS A 106 13.59 11.97 3.67
CA CYS A 106 13.23 13.38 3.49
C CYS A 106 12.13 13.65 2.44
N CYS A 107 11.74 12.63 1.70
CA CYS A 107 10.77 12.75 0.59
C CYS A 107 9.58 11.78 0.74
N ASP A 108 9.34 11.24 1.91
CA ASP A 108 8.18 10.40 2.18
C ASP A 108 6.89 11.20 1.96
N ILE A 109 5.89 10.55 1.38
CA ILE A 109 4.57 11.14 1.24
C ILE A 109 3.82 11.07 2.58
N ASP A 110 3.17 12.16 2.95
CA ASP A 110 2.28 12.19 4.11
C ASP A 110 1.04 11.31 3.87
N MET A 111 0.64 10.52 4.87
CA MET A 111 -0.56 9.67 4.82
C MET A 111 -1.80 10.47 4.42
N ASN A 112 -1.94 11.69 4.90
CA ASN A 112 -3.09 12.53 4.59
C ASN A 112 -3.24 12.80 3.07
N LYS A 113 -2.13 12.84 2.33
CA LYS A 113 -2.13 13.05 0.87
C LYS A 113 -2.65 11.84 0.11
N VAL A 114 -2.27 10.64 0.53
CA VAL A 114 -2.66 9.38 -0.13
C VAL A 114 -3.91 8.74 0.47
N PHE A 115 -4.42 9.24 1.59
CA PHE A 115 -5.56 8.68 2.31
C PHE A 115 -6.78 8.41 1.43
N SER A 116 -7.25 9.40 0.68
CA SER A 116 -8.44 9.25 -0.18
C SER A 116 -8.23 8.21 -1.28
N THR A 117 -7.01 8.11 -1.79
CA THR A 117 -6.62 7.10 -2.78
C THR A 117 -6.65 5.69 -2.17
N LEU A 118 -6.11 5.53 -0.96
CA LEU A 118 -6.15 4.25 -0.23
C LEU A 118 -7.59 3.78 0.04
N MET A 119 -8.48 4.70 0.41
CA MET A 119 -9.89 4.36 0.68
C MET A 119 -10.63 3.85 -0.56
N LYS A 120 -10.15 4.16 -1.77
CA LYS A 120 -10.69 3.64 -3.04
C LYS A 120 -10.27 2.19 -3.36
N ALA A 121 -9.26 1.65 -2.67
CA ALA A 121 -8.77 0.28 -2.94
C ALA A 121 -9.83 -0.77 -2.61
N LYS A 122 -10.01 -1.77 -3.48
CA LYS A 122 -10.89 -2.92 -3.27
C LYS A 122 -10.26 -3.94 -2.31
N ALA A 123 -10.03 -3.51 -1.08
CA ALA A 123 -9.53 -4.35 0.00
C ALA A 123 -10.27 -3.97 1.28
N GLN A 124 -10.70 -4.95 2.04
CA GLN A 124 -11.31 -4.68 3.34
C GLN A 124 -10.28 -4.24 4.38
N PHE A 125 -9.10 -4.87 4.38
CA PHE A 125 -8.08 -4.62 5.40
C PHE A 125 -6.98 -3.71 4.85
N ILE A 126 -6.71 -2.61 5.56
CA ILE A 126 -5.64 -1.66 5.25
C ILE A 126 -4.58 -1.76 6.34
N LEU A 127 -3.42 -2.32 5.98
CA LEU A 127 -2.27 -2.48 6.88
C LEU A 127 -1.31 -1.31 6.66
N PHE A 128 -0.94 -0.64 7.73
CA PHE A 128 -0.01 0.49 7.69
C PHE A 128 0.82 0.58 8.97
N GLU A 129 1.93 1.26 8.89
CA GLU A 129 2.89 1.36 9.98
C GLU A 129 2.48 2.47 10.96
N THR A 130 2.57 2.17 12.27
CA THR A 130 2.27 3.15 13.34
C THR A 130 3.25 3.11 14.50
N SER A 131 4.40 2.48 14.34
CA SER A 131 5.33 2.27 15.46
C SER A 131 6.71 2.86 15.26
N ASN A 132 7.12 3.20 14.05
CA ASN A 132 8.41 3.85 13.87
C ASN A 132 8.32 5.37 14.09
N PRO A 133 9.41 6.02 14.53
CA PRO A 133 9.40 7.46 14.85
C PRO A 133 9.01 8.38 13.68
N ARG A 134 9.14 7.92 12.44
CA ARG A 134 8.83 8.72 11.24
C ARG A 134 7.34 8.81 10.98
N HIS A 135 6.62 7.70 11.22
CA HIS A 135 5.23 7.53 10.83
C HIS A 135 4.30 7.18 12.01
N ALA A 136 4.83 7.12 13.25
CA ALA A 136 4.05 6.79 14.44
C ALA A 136 2.89 7.76 14.72
N HIS A 137 2.93 8.97 14.19
CA HIS A 137 1.87 9.98 14.31
C HIS A 137 0.77 9.87 13.25
N GLU A 138 0.97 9.11 12.21
CA GLU A 138 0.06 9.02 11.03
C GLU A 138 -1.31 8.43 11.36
N TRP A 139 -1.47 7.75 12.49
CA TRP A 139 -2.78 7.30 12.98
C TRP A 139 -3.77 8.46 13.19
N GLU A 140 -3.28 9.66 13.48
CA GLU A 140 -4.09 10.87 13.65
C GLU A 140 -4.87 11.22 12.37
N VAL A 141 -4.35 10.88 11.20
CA VAL A 141 -5.04 11.07 9.91
C VAL A 141 -6.32 10.25 9.86
N PHE A 142 -6.25 8.98 10.29
CA PHE A 142 -7.42 8.10 10.33
C PHE A 142 -8.45 8.54 11.39
N GLU A 143 -8.00 9.07 12.52
CA GLU A 143 -8.88 9.64 13.55
C GLU A 143 -9.60 10.90 13.04
N ASN A 144 -8.83 11.84 12.49
CA ASN A 144 -9.37 13.12 12.00
C ASN A 144 -10.30 12.96 10.79
N ARG A 145 -10.08 11.94 9.98
CA ARG A 145 -10.86 11.66 8.77
C ARG A 145 -11.77 10.44 8.90
N ARG A 146 -12.13 10.07 10.12
CA ARG A 146 -12.93 8.86 10.42
C ARG A 146 -14.23 8.78 9.62
N SER A 147 -14.90 9.90 9.39
CA SER A 147 -16.16 9.96 8.63
C SER A 147 -15.98 9.67 7.12
N GLU A 148 -14.74 9.68 6.62
CA GLU A 148 -14.42 9.38 5.23
C GLU A 148 -14.01 7.92 5.02
N ILE A 149 -13.85 7.16 6.12
CA ILE A 149 -13.50 5.72 6.04
C ILE A 149 -14.78 4.94 5.70
N PRO A 150 -14.81 4.19 4.59
CA PRO A 150 -15.94 3.33 4.26
C PRO A 150 -16.22 2.29 5.36
N ASP A 151 -17.49 1.99 5.62
CA ASP A 151 -17.91 1.08 6.69
C ASP A 151 -17.38 -0.34 6.56
N ASP A 152 -17.02 -0.77 5.35
CA ASP A 152 -16.43 -2.08 5.07
C ASP A 152 -14.93 -2.16 5.32
N LYS A 153 -14.25 -1.03 5.62
CA LYS A 153 -12.81 -1.00 5.86
C LYS A 153 -12.45 -1.37 7.30
N ILE A 154 -11.39 -2.14 7.42
CA ILE A 154 -10.78 -2.51 8.70
C ILE A 154 -9.33 -2.01 8.69
N LEU A 155 -9.01 -1.12 9.59
CA LEU A 155 -7.66 -0.59 9.77
C LEU A 155 -6.83 -1.56 10.61
N VAL A 156 -5.62 -1.85 10.14
CA VAL A 156 -4.70 -2.80 10.80
C VAL A 156 -3.35 -2.09 11.05
N PRO A 157 -3.24 -1.33 12.15
CA PRO A 157 -2.00 -0.63 12.48
C PRO A 157 -0.89 -1.60 12.89
N GLY A 158 0.33 -1.35 12.41
CA GLY A 158 1.53 -2.08 12.80
C GLY A 158 2.08 -1.54 14.12
N VAL A 159 2.01 -2.34 15.20
CA VAL A 159 2.36 -1.92 16.56
C VAL A 159 3.77 -2.32 17.01
N ILE A 160 4.56 -2.91 16.12
CA ILE A 160 5.96 -3.28 16.36
C ILE A 160 6.84 -2.48 15.41
N ASP A 161 7.85 -1.79 15.94
CA ASP A 161 8.87 -1.13 15.13
C ASP A 161 9.88 -2.15 14.61
N THR A 162 9.93 -2.32 13.28
CA THR A 162 10.85 -3.24 12.61
C THR A 162 12.13 -2.56 12.11
N THR A 163 12.24 -1.24 12.27
CA THR A 163 13.41 -0.46 11.83
C THR A 163 14.44 -0.20 12.94
N THR A 164 14.15 -0.63 14.17
CA THR A 164 15.06 -0.50 15.31
C THR A 164 15.80 -1.79 15.60
N ASN A 165 17.01 -1.67 16.17
CA ASN A 165 17.80 -2.79 16.69
C ASN A 165 17.40 -3.18 18.13
N PHE A 166 16.47 -2.48 18.75
CA PHE A 166 16.03 -2.76 20.11
C PHE A 166 14.91 -3.81 20.13
N VAL A 167 14.96 -4.71 21.11
CA VAL A 167 13.84 -5.58 21.45
C VAL A 167 12.84 -4.76 22.27
N GLU A 168 11.70 -4.47 21.69
CA GLU A 168 10.68 -3.65 22.35
C GLU A 168 10.02 -4.40 23.51
N HIS A 169 9.81 -3.71 24.61
CA HIS A 169 9.13 -4.27 25.76
C HIS A 169 7.63 -4.52 25.44
N PRO A 170 7.03 -5.67 25.83
CA PRO A 170 5.63 -5.98 25.50
C PRO A 170 4.62 -4.92 25.95
N ASN A 171 4.90 -4.22 27.05
CA ASN A 171 4.05 -3.13 27.50
C ASN A 171 4.07 -1.92 26.56
N LEU A 172 5.18 -1.64 25.85
CA LEU A 172 5.24 -0.60 24.84
C LEU A 172 4.33 -0.94 23.65
N VAL A 173 4.42 -2.18 23.18
CA VAL A 173 3.53 -2.67 22.09
C VAL A 173 2.06 -2.59 22.51
N ARG A 174 1.74 -2.90 23.78
CA ARG A 174 0.37 -2.81 24.30
C ARG A 174 -0.15 -1.38 24.42
N GLN A 175 0.72 -0.38 24.55
CA GLN A 175 0.34 1.03 24.70
C GLN A 175 0.04 1.72 23.37
N ARG A 176 0.52 1.17 22.29
CA ARG A 176 0.20 1.61 20.93
C ARG A 176 -1.15 1.03 20.51
#